data_ac1ce02a525b032d89f2f1908012e8ad
#
_entry.id   ac1ce02a525b032d89f2f1908012e8ad
#
_cell.length_a   1.000
_cell.length_b   1.000
_cell.length_c   1.000
_cell.angle_alpha   90.00
_cell.angle_beta   90.00
_cell.angle_gamma   90.00
#
_symmetry.space_group_name_H-M   'P 1'
#
loop_
_entity.id
_entity.type
_entity.pdbx_description
1 polymer ?
#
loop_
_entity_poly.entity_id
_entity_poly.type
_entity_poly.pdbx_seq_one_letter_code
_entity_poly.pdbx_strand_id
1 'polypeptide(L)'
;ILVGSIVGGIYLGFCFNAGAPAVEAFIEKVSRRSNFEFGRARMFGCVGWALCASIVGIMFTVNNQFVFWLGSGCALILAVLLFFAKTDAPSSATVANAVGANHSAFSLKLALELFRQPKLWFLSLYVIGVSCTYDVFDQQFANFFTSFFATGEQGTRVFGYVTTMGELLNASIMFFAPLIINRIGGKNALLLAGTIMSVRIIGSSFATSALEVVILKTLHMFEVPFLLVGCFKYITSQFEVRFSATIYLVCFCFFKQLAMIFMSVLAGNMYESIGFQGAYLVLGLVALGFTLISVFTLSGPGPLSLLRRQVNEVA
;
A
#
# COMPACT_ATOMS: atom_id res chain seq x y z
N ILE A 1 -24.25 -20.95 1.09
CA ILE A 1 -23.06 -20.41 0.41
C ILE A 1 -23.13 -18.88 0.35
N LEU A 2 -24.19 -18.27 -0.23
CA LEU A 2 -24.29 -16.81 -0.44
C LEU A 2 -24.16 -16.01 0.87
N VAL A 3 -24.87 -16.39 1.93
CA VAL A 3 -24.80 -15.71 3.24
C VAL A 3 -23.39 -15.82 3.83
N GLY A 4 -22.75 -16.99 3.76
CA GLY A 4 -21.39 -17.18 4.23
C GLY A 4 -20.38 -16.33 3.46
N SER A 5 -20.55 -16.20 2.14
CA SER A 5 -19.68 -15.34 1.29
C SER A 5 -19.86 -13.87 1.63
N ILE A 6 -21.08 -13.41 1.89
CA ILE A 6 -21.36 -12.01 2.27
C ILE A 6 -20.76 -11.71 3.66
N VAL A 7 -21.04 -12.54 4.66
CA VAL A 7 -20.53 -12.33 6.03
C VAL A 7 -19.01 -12.44 6.05
N GLY A 8 -18.44 -13.46 5.39
CA GLY A 8 -17.01 -13.64 5.28
C GLY A 8 -16.34 -12.49 4.52
N GLY A 9 -16.93 -12.02 3.44
CA GLY A 9 -16.44 -10.88 2.67
C GLY A 9 -16.43 -9.59 3.47
N ILE A 10 -17.48 -9.28 4.23
CA ILE A 10 -17.53 -8.11 5.11
C ILE A 10 -16.46 -8.22 6.21
N TYR A 11 -16.36 -9.39 6.87
CA TYR A 11 -15.38 -9.60 7.94
C TYR A 11 -13.94 -9.48 7.43
N LEU A 12 -13.59 -10.19 6.36
CA LEU A 12 -12.25 -10.14 5.77
C LEU A 12 -11.94 -8.75 5.20
N GLY A 13 -12.92 -8.11 4.55
CA GLY A 13 -12.79 -6.74 4.06
C GLY A 13 -12.45 -5.77 5.19
N PHE A 14 -13.12 -5.87 6.33
CA PHE A 14 -12.81 -5.05 7.49
C PHE A 14 -11.42 -5.34 8.05
N CYS A 15 -11.05 -6.61 8.21
CA CYS A 15 -9.74 -6.99 8.75
C CYS A 15 -8.59 -6.52 7.85
N PHE A 16 -8.68 -6.75 6.54
CA PHE A 16 -7.59 -6.42 5.61
C PHE A 16 -7.57 -4.96 5.18
N ASN A 17 -8.73 -4.37 4.86
CA ASN A 17 -8.77 -3.02 4.31
C ASN A 17 -8.81 -1.92 5.37
N ALA A 18 -9.17 -2.22 6.61
CA ALA A 18 -9.09 -1.27 7.72
C ALA A 18 -7.96 -1.62 8.69
N GLY A 19 -7.82 -2.91 9.06
CA GLY A 19 -6.84 -3.35 10.06
C GLY A 19 -5.40 -3.18 9.61
N ALA A 20 -5.04 -3.65 8.41
CA ALA A 20 -3.65 -3.57 7.94
C ALA A 20 -3.15 -2.12 7.79
N PRO A 21 -3.87 -1.19 7.14
CA PRO A 21 -3.47 0.21 7.09
C PRO A 21 -3.46 0.90 8.46
N ALA A 22 -4.32 0.50 9.40
CA ALA A 22 -4.30 1.03 10.76
C ALA A 22 -2.99 0.65 11.48
N VAL A 23 -2.53 -0.61 11.32
CA VAL A 23 -1.24 -1.07 11.84
C VAL A 23 -0.09 -0.32 11.16
N GLU A 24 -0.13 -0.10 9.85
CA GLU A 24 0.88 0.68 9.12
C GLU A 24 0.96 2.12 9.62
N ALA A 25 -0.18 2.77 9.81
CA ALA A 25 -0.25 4.12 10.37
C ALA A 25 0.27 4.18 11.82
N PHE A 26 0.00 3.14 12.61
CA PHE A 26 0.53 3.01 13.97
C PHE A 26 2.05 2.85 13.96
N ILE A 27 2.60 1.94 13.14
CA ILE A 27 4.06 1.74 12.98
C ILE A 27 4.74 3.03 12.54
N GLU A 28 4.16 3.76 11.59
CA GLU A 28 4.68 5.05 11.14
C GLU A 28 4.74 6.06 12.28
N LYS A 29 3.69 6.15 13.10
CA LYS A 29 3.65 7.02 14.28
C LYS A 29 4.71 6.64 15.31
N VAL A 30 4.90 5.35 15.58
CA VAL A 30 5.93 4.84 16.49
C VAL A 30 7.32 5.11 15.94
N SER A 31 7.54 4.88 14.64
CA SER A 31 8.83 5.08 13.98
C SER A 31 9.35 6.51 14.15
N ARG A 32 8.47 7.51 14.01
CA ARG A 32 8.82 8.91 14.23
C ARG A 32 9.16 9.24 15.68
N ARG A 33 8.47 8.60 16.64
CA ARG A 33 8.74 8.80 18.07
C ARG A 33 10.05 8.16 18.51
N SER A 34 10.34 6.98 17.99
CA SER A 34 11.53 6.20 18.32
C SER A 34 12.73 6.46 17.41
N ASN A 35 12.61 7.47 16.54
CA ASN A 35 13.66 7.93 15.62
C ASN A 35 14.24 6.83 14.71
N PHE A 36 13.37 5.96 14.18
CA PHE A 36 13.74 5.00 13.14
C PHE A 36 12.88 5.20 11.87
N GLU A 37 13.38 4.74 10.73
CA GLU A 37 12.67 4.86 9.46
C GLU A 37 11.54 3.84 9.32
N PHE A 38 10.34 4.29 8.95
CA PHE A 38 9.15 3.45 8.75
C PHE A 38 9.43 2.25 7.82
N GLY A 39 10.17 2.47 6.71
CA GLY A 39 10.49 1.42 5.75
C GLY A 39 11.25 0.25 6.37
N ARG A 40 12.13 0.51 7.35
CA ARG A 40 12.87 -0.55 8.05
C ARG A 40 11.98 -1.45 8.90
N ALA A 41 10.94 -0.92 9.51
CA ALA A 41 9.95 -1.74 10.22
C ALA A 41 9.02 -2.46 9.23
N ARG A 42 8.58 -1.75 8.19
CA ARG A 42 7.65 -2.30 7.19
C ARG A 42 8.23 -3.46 6.38
N MET A 43 9.57 -3.54 6.20
CA MET A 43 10.22 -4.68 5.52
C MET A 43 9.89 -6.02 6.17
N PHE A 44 9.72 -6.08 7.49
CA PHE A 44 9.34 -7.33 8.19
C PHE A 44 7.95 -7.81 7.77
N GLY A 45 7.06 -6.89 7.36
CA GLY A 45 5.78 -7.25 6.75
C GLY A 45 5.94 -7.96 5.41
N CYS A 46 6.89 -7.53 4.57
CA CYS A 46 7.19 -8.20 3.30
C CYS A 46 7.82 -9.59 3.54
N VAL A 47 8.73 -9.71 4.51
CA VAL A 47 9.29 -11.00 4.91
C VAL A 47 8.19 -11.94 5.43
N GLY A 48 7.30 -11.43 6.29
CA GLY A 48 6.13 -12.19 6.78
C GLY A 48 5.23 -12.65 5.65
N TRP A 49 4.96 -11.78 4.67
CA TRP A 49 4.17 -12.13 3.48
C TRP A 49 4.85 -13.23 2.65
N ALA A 50 6.15 -13.13 2.39
CA ALA A 50 6.93 -14.15 1.67
C ALA A 50 6.88 -15.52 2.37
N LEU A 51 7.07 -15.54 3.70
CA LEU A 51 6.99 -16.76 4.50
C LEU A 51 5.58 -17.36 4.46
N CYS A 52 4.55 -16.53 4.67
CA CYS A 52 3.16 -16.99 4.60
C CYS A 52 2.82 -17.55 3.22
N ALA A 53 3.21 -16.87 2.13
CA ALA A 53 2.94 -17.35 0.77
C ALA A 53 3.57 -18.72 0.51
N SER A 54 4.80 -18.94 0.99
CA SER A 54 5.49 -20.24 0.86
C SER A 54 4.81 -21.34 1.67
N ILE A 55 4.44 -21.08 2.93
CA ILE A 55 3.80 -22.05 3.82
C ILE A 55 2.39 -22.38 3.32
N VAL A 56 1.61 -21.36 2.96
CA VAL A 56 0.23 -21.51 2.47
C VAL A 56 0.19 -22.34 1.19
N GLY A 57 1.14 -22.13 0.27
CA GLY A 57 1.25 -22.93 -0.95
C GLY A 57 1.40 -24.43 -0.66
N ILE A 58 2.18 -24.80 0.34
CA ILE A 58 2.35 -26.19 0.78
C ILE A 58 1.08 -26.69 1.51
N MET A 59 0.51 -25.88 2.38
CA MET A 59 -0.68 -26.27 3.16
C MET A 59 -1.91 -26.52 2.28
N PHE A 60 -2.07 -25.77 1.19
CA PHE A 60 -3.16 -26.00 0.23
C PHE A 60 -3.13 -27.39 -0.41
N THR A 61 -1.95 -28.00 -0.59
CA THR A 61 -1.83 -29.34 -1.13
C THR A 61 -2.23 -30.43 -0.13
N VAL A 62 -2.22 -30.12 1.17
CA VAL A 62 -2.56 -31.06 2.24
C VAL A 62 -4.03 -30.92 2.67
N ASN A 63 -4.43 -29.73 3.06
CA ASN A 63 -5.82 -29.43 3.44
C ASN A 63 -6.06 -27.90 3.46
N ASN A 64 -7.03 -27.43 2.69
CA ASN A 64 -7.38 -26.01 2.58
C ASN A 64 -7.79 -25.38 3.93
N GLN A 65 -8.29 -26.16 4.88
CA GLN A 65 -8.70 -25.63 6.21
C GLN A 65 -7.53 -25.18 7.07
N PHE A 66 -6.35 -25.78 6.89
CA PHE A 66 -5.16 -25.38 7.67
C PHE A 66 -4.73 -23.94 7.44
N VAL A 67 -5.02 -23.38 6.27
CA VAL A 67 -4.73 -21.97 5.96
C VAL A 67 -5.52 -21.04 6.86
N PHE A 68 -6.80 -21.33 7.11
CA PHE A 68 -7.65 -20.54 8.00
C PHE A 68 -7.21 -20.65 9.47
N TRP A 69 -6.81 -21.85 9.91
CA TRP A 69 -6.27 -22.06 11.27
C TRP A 69 -4.94 -21.33 11.47
N LEU A 70 -4.06 -21.35 10.47
CA LEU A 70 -2.80 -20.62 10.51
C LEU A 70 -3.06 -19.10 10.59
N GLY A 71 -3.96 -18.58 9.75
CA GLY A 71 -4.34 -17.17 9.76
C GLY A 71 -4.92 -16.74 11.11
N SER A 72 -5.81 -17.55 11.69
CA SER A 72 -6.40 -17.31 13.01
C SER A 72 -5.33 -17.33 14.13
N GLY A 73 -4.39 -18.25 14.06
CA GLY A 73 -3.27 -18.33 15.01
C GLY A 73 -2.36 -17.08 14.94
N CYS A 74 -2.00 -16.66 13.73
CA CYS A 74 -1.21 -15.44 13.53
C CYS A 74 -1.98 -14.18 14.04
N ALA A 75 -3.28 -14.09 13.79
CA ALA A 75 -4.10 -12.98 14.27
C ALA A 75 -4.17 -12.96 15.82
N LEU A 76 -4.29 -14.12 16.46
CA LEU A 76 -4.28 -14.23 17.91
C LEU A 76 -2.92 -13.80 18.50
N ILE A 77 -1.81 -14.25 17.91
CA ILE A 77 -0.47 -13.85 18.33
C ILE A 77 -0.31 -12.32 18.21
N LEU A 78 -0.75 -11.74 17.06
CA LEU A 78 -0.69 -10.30 16.86
C LEU A 78 -1.54 -9.55 17.90
N ALA A 79 -2.75 -10.02 18.18
CA ALA A 79 -3.63 -9.42 19.20
C ALA A 79 -2.97 -9.44 20.59
N VAL A 80 -2.37 -10.56 20.97
CA VAL A 80 -1.63 -10.71 22.23
C VAL A 80 -0.44 -9.77 22.29
N LEU A 81 0.37 -9.71 21.22
CA LEU A 81 1.51 -8.80 21.14
C LEU A 81 1.08 -7.33 21.25
N LEU A 82 0.02 -6.93 20.56
CA LEU A 82 -0.50 -5.56 20.63
C LEU A 82 -1.09 -5.23 22.02
N PHE A 83 -1.73 -6.21 22.67
CA PHE A 83 -2.27 -6.04 24.01
C PHE A 83 -1.17 -5.81 25.07
N PHE A 84 -0.05 -6.53 24.97
CA PHE A 84 1.09 -6.41 25.87
C PHE A 84 2.11 -5.35 25.42
N ALA A 85 2.02 -4.86 24.20
CA ALA A 85 2.90 -3.79 23.72
C ALA A 85 2.64 -2.51 24.53
N LYS A 86 3.42 -2.31 25.58
CA LYS A 86 3.48 -1.03 26.28
C LYS A 86 4.14 -0.03 25.34
N THR A 87 3.34 0.73 24.63
CA THR A 87 3.86 1.97 24.07
C THR A 87 4.06 2.92 25.23
N ASP A 88 5.31 3.31 25.50
CA ASP A 88 5.62 4.47 26.34
C ASP A 88 5.11 5.74 25.65
N ALA A 89 3.80 5.79 25.47
CA ALA A 89 3.14 7.02 25.18
C ALA A 89 3.25 7.84 26.47
N PRO A 90 3.83 9.05 26.45
CA PRO A 90 3.64 9.96 27.57
C PRO A 90 2.15 9.96 27.84
N SER A 91 1.78 9.63 29.08
CA SER A 91 0.36 9.54 29.49
C SER A 91 -0.32 10.80 28.99
N SER A 92 -1.58 10.68 28.56
CA SER A 92 -2.38 11.84 28.10
C SER A 92 -2.29 13.03 29.06
N ALA A 93 -2.02 12.77 30.33
CA ALA A 93 -1.75 13.77 31.38
C ALA A 93 -0.44 14.55 31.18
N THR A 94 0.64 13.91 30.70
CA THR A 94 1.94 14.61 30.50
C THR A 94 1.92 15.45 29.22
N VAL A 95 1.18 15.03 28.20
CA VAL A 95 0.95 15.84 26.99
C VAL A 95 -0.04 16.98 27.26
N ALA A 96 -1.04 16.77 28.14
CA ALA A 96 -1.97 17.80 28.56
C ALA A 96 -1.30 18.92 29.36
N ASN A 97 -0.28 18.59 30.15
CA ASN A 97 0.47 19.56 30.95
C ASN A 97 1.59 20.28 30.16
N ALA A 98 2.08 19.69 29.05
CA ALA A 98 3.12 20.28 28.20
C ALA A 98 2.57 21.15 27.06
N VAL A 99 1.29 20.98 26.71
CA VAL A 99 0.58 21.79 25.71
C VAL A 99 -0.70 22.27 26.39
N GLY A 100 -0.65 23.46 26.96
CA GLY A 100 -1.77 24.03 27.69
C GLY A 100 -3.13 23.78 27.05
N ALA A 101 -3.96 23.10 27.79
CA ALA A 101 -5.43 23.08 27.75
C ALA A 101 -6.14 23.20 26.39
N ASN A 102 -5.79 22.40 25.39
CA ASN A 102 -6.67 22.18 24.24
C ASN A 102 -6.57 20.74 23.75
N HIS A 103 -6.96 19.80 24.60
CA HIS A 103 -7.46 18.52 24.13
C HIS A 103 -8.87 18.76 23.53
N SER A 104 -8.91 19.36 22.35
CA SER A 104 -10.07 19.13 21.52
C SER A 104 -10.01 17.66 21.10
N ALA A 105 -10.86 16.84 21.72
CA ALA A 105 -11.34 15.59 21.16
C ALA A 105 -11.37 15.77 19.64
N PHE A 106 -11.08 14.69 18.89
CA PHE A 106 -11.14 14.68 17.42
C PHE A 106 -12.37 15.50 16.99
N SER A 107 -12.18 16.80 16.77
CA SER A 107 -13.29 17.70 16.51
C SER A 107 -13.71 17.41 15.08
N LEU A 108 -14.95 17.02 14.89
CA LEU A 108 -15.56 16.87 13.57
C LEU A 108 -15.28 18.10 12.69
N LYS A 109 -15.22 19.29 13.32
CA LYS A 109 -14.83 20.53 12.67
C LYS A 109 -13.40 20.48 12.11
N LEU A 110 -12.46 19.92 12.84
CA LEU A 110 -11.06 19.79 12.42
C LEU A 110 -10.90 18.78 11.28
N ALA A 111 -11.67 17.68 11.32
CA ALA A 111 -11.74 16.72 10.21
C ALA A 111 -12.34 17.39 8.95
N LEU A 112 -13.40 18.17 9.10
CA LEU A 112 -13.99 18.91 7.98
C LEU A 112 -13.04 19.96 7.40
N GLU A 113 -12.17 20.57 8.19
CA GLU A 113 -11.14 21.48 7.70
C GLU A 113 -10.09 20.77 6.81
N LEU A 114 -9.76 19.50 7.10
CA LEU A 114 -8.90 18.70 6.22
C LEU A 114 -9.53 18.49 4.84
N PHE A 115 -10.84 18.25 4.77
CA PHE A 115 -11.55 18.10 3.50
C PHE A 115 -11.63 19.39 2.67
N ARG A 116 -11.43 20.54 3.27
CA ARG A 116 -11.32 21.82 2.56
C ARG A 116 -9.96 22.05 1.90
N GLN A 117 -8.94 21.27 2.29
CA GLN A 117 -7.59 21.43 1.74
C GLN A 117 -7.49 20.76 0.36
N PRO A 118 -7.19 21.50 -0.74
CA PRO A 118 -7.08 20.92 -2.08
C PRO A 118 -5.99 19.87 -2.19
N LYS A 119 -4.94 19.96 -1.36
CA LYS A 119 -3.86 18.97 -1.30
C LYS A 119 -4.34 17.57 -0.92
N LEU A 120 -5.39 17.46 -0.07
CA LEU A 120 -5.98 16.16 0.28
C LEU A 120 -6.63 15.52 -0.95
N TRP A 121 -7.37 16.30 -1.73
CA TRP A 121 -8.04 15.83 -2.93
C TRP A 121 -7.06 15.44 -4.04
N PHE A 122 -5.97 16.18 -4.20
CA PHE A 122 -4.92 15.83 -5.15
C PHE A 122 -4.21 14.52 -4.76
N LEU A 123 -3.93 14.31 -3.46
CA LEU A 123 -3.39 13.04 -2.99
C LEU A 123 -4.41 11.90 -3.18
N SER A 124 -5.67 12.13 -2.86
CA SER A 124 -6.75 11.14 -3.07
C SER A 124 -6.91 10.79 -4.55
N LEU A 125 -6.80 11.78 -5.44
CA LEU A 125 -6.86 11.58 -6.90
C LEU A 125 -5.70 10.69 -7.37
N TYR A 126 -4.49 10.92 -6.89
CA TYR A 126 -3.35 10.05 -7.15
C TYR A 126 -3.61 8.62 -6.65
N VAL A 127 -4.10 8.47 -5.42
CA VAL A 127 -4.36 7.15 -4.81
C VAL A 127 -5.44 6.40 -5.58
N ILE A 128 -6.52 7.08 -5.98
CA ILE A 128 -7.60 6.49 -6.79
C ILE A 128 -7.09 6.14 -8.19
N GLY A 129 -6.45 7.07 -8.88
CA GLY A 129 -6.06 6.89 -10.26
C GLY A 129 -4.88 5.94 -10.47
N VAL A 130 -3.96 5.86 -9.51
CA VAL A 130 -2.75 5.03 -9.62
C VAL A 130 -2.85 3.80 -8.74
N SER A 131 -2.98 3.97 -7.42
CA SER A 131 -2.93 2.84 -6.47
C SER A 131 -4.15 1.92 -6.57
N CYS A 132 -5.37 2.47 -6.74
CA CYS A 132 -6.57 1.66 -6.93
C CYS A 132 -6.54 0.91 -8.27
N THR A 133 -6.14 1.59 -9.36
CA THR A 133 -5.99 0.96 -10.69
C THR A 133 -4.99 -0.18 -10.65
N TYR A 134 -3.89 0.01 -9.93
CA TYR A 134 -2.91 -1.03 -9.69
C TYR A 134 -3.48 -2.24 -8.93
N ASP A 135 -4.23 -2.02 -7.85
CA ASP A 135 -4.83 -3.12 -7.09
C ASP A 135 -5.84 -3.91 -7.94
N VAL A 136 -6.63 -3.22 -8.77
CA VAL A 136 -7.58 -3.86 -9.71
C VAL A 136 -6.85 -4.72 -10.74
N PHE A 137 -5.73 -4.24 -11.27
CA PHE A 137 -4.86 -5.00 -12.15
C PHE A 137 -4.30 -6.26 -11.43
N ASP A 138 -3.78 -6.10 -10.22
CA ASP A 138 -3.10 -7.20 -9.50
C ASP A 138 -4.08 -8.29 -9.04
N GLN A 139 -5.39 -7.98 -8.86
CA GLN A 139 -6.43 -8.95 -8.51
C GLN A 139 -6.52 -10.13 -9.50
N GLN A 140 -6.37 -9.86 -10.79
CA GLN A 140 -6.48 -10.87 -11.84
C GLN A 140 -5.12 -11.27 -12.44
N PHE A 141 -4.03 -10.67 -11.96
CA PHE A 141 -2.71 -10.91 -12.52
C PHE A 141 -2.25 -12.36 -12.38
N ALA A 142 -2.62 -13.06 -11.31
CA ALA A 142 -2.31 -14.48 -11.15
C ALA A 142 -2.94 -15.34 -12.27
N ASN A 143 -4.19 -15.09 -12.63
CA ASN A 143 -4.89 -15.79 -13.70
C ASN A 143 -4.24 -15.50 -15.06
N PHE A 144 -3.92 -14.25 -15.33
CA PHE A 144 -3.18 -13.85 -16.53
C PHE A 144 -1.79 -14.49 -16.58
N PHE A 145 -1.05 -14.48 -15.49
CA PHE A 145 0.28 -15.07 -15.40
C PHE A 145 0.26 -16.59 -15.73
N THR A 146 -0.68 -17.32 -15.14
CA THR A 146 -0.77 -18.78 -15.32
C THR A 146 -1.15 -19.17 -16.75
N SER A 147 -1.81 -18.31 -17.52
CA SER A 147 -2.19 -18.57 -18.90
C SER A 147 -1.01 -18.71 -19.87
N PHE A 148 0.19 -18.25 -19.50
CA PHE A 148 1.41 -18.39 -20.30
C PHE A 148 2.16 -19.70 -20.11
N PHE A 149 1.66 -20.60 -19.26
CA PHE A 149 2.31 -21.89 -18.96
C PHE A 149 1.52 -23.05 -19.55
N ALA A 150 2.22 -24.15 -19.85
CA ALA A 150 1.61 -25.32 -20.47
C ALA A 150 0.50 -25.96 -19.63
N THR A 151 0.62 -25.88 -18.30
CA THR A 151 -0.41 -26.32 -17.36
C THR A 151 -0.65 -25.27 -16.28
N GLY A 152 -1.90 -25.11 -15.82
CA GLY A 152 -2.25 -24.20 -14.75
C GLY A 152 -1.50 -24.50 -13.44
N GLU A 153 -1.21 -25.78 -13.17
CA GLU A 153 -0.43 -26.20 -12.00
C GLU A 153 1.01 -25.69 -12.07
N GLN A 154 1.66 -25.83 -13.23
CA GLN A 154 2.99 -25.29 -13.46
C GLN A 154 3.01 -23.78 -13.30
N GLY A 155 2.05 -23.09 -13.91
CA GLY A 155 1.91 -21.62 -13.81
C GLY A 155 1.74 -21.17 -12.37
N THR A 156 0.87 -21.82 -11.60
CA THR A 156 0.64 -21.52 -10.17
C THR A 156 1.90 -21.72 -9.33
N ARG A 157 2.65 -22.80 -9.59
CA ARG A 157 3.91 -23.10 -8.89
C ARG A 157 4.96 -22.03 -9.17
N VAL A 158 5.16 -21.66 -10.44
CA VAL A 158 6.11 -20.61 -10.84
C VAL A 158 5.68 -19.27 -10.28
N PHE A 159 4.37 -18.93 -10.32
CA PHE A 159 3.84 -17.71 -9.72
C PHE A 159 4.17 -17.62 -8.22
N GLY A 160 4.02 -18.72 -7.48
CA GLY A 160 4.38 -18.79 -6.07
C GLY A 160 5.86 -18.50 -5.82
N TYR A 161 6.77 -19.11 -6.59
CA TYR A 161 8.21 -18.86 -6.47
C TYR A 161 8.58 -17.42 -6.81
N VAL A 162 8.06 -16.90 -7.91
CA VAL A 162 8.31 -15.51 -8.34
C VAL A 162 7.76 -14.52 -7.33
N THR A 163 6.59 -14.79 -6.75
CA THR A 163 6.00 -13.95 -5.70
C THR A 163 6.84 -13.98 -4.43
N THR A 164 7.25 -15.16 -3.96
CA THR A 164 8.10 -15.28 -2.76
C THR A 164 9.44 -14.54 -2.94
N MET A 165 10.11 -14.75 -4.08
CA MET A 165 11.36 -14.06 -4.38
C MET A 165 11.15 -12.53 -4.53
N GLY A 166 10.06 -12.14 -5.19
CA GLY A 166 9.66 -10.74 -5.35
C GLY A 166 9.45 -10.04 -4.01
N GLU A 167 8.80 -10.71 -3.04
CA GLU A 167 8.58 -10.16 -1.71
C GLU A 167 9.86 -10.06 -0.87
N LEU A 168 10.79 -10.99 -1.01
CA LEU A 168 12.11 -10.90 -0.36
C LEU A 168 12.92 -9.72 -0.94
N LEU A 169 12.89 -9.52 -2.24
CA LEU A 169 13.50 -8.37 -2.89
C LEU A 169 12.79 -7.07 -2.49
N ASN A 170 11.46 -7.07 -2.42
CA ASN A 170 10.66 -5.96 -1.91
C ASN A 170 11.06 -5.59 -0.49
N ALA A 171 11.24 -6.56 0.41
CA ALA A 171 11.75 -6.32 1.77
C ALA A 171 13.12 -5.62 1.75
N SER A 172 14.03 -6.07 0.89
CA SER A 172 15.37 -5.47 0.75
C SER A 172 15.26 -4.02 0.26
N ILE A 173 14.46 -3.76 -0.76
CA ILE A 173 14.24 -2.40 -1.27
C ILE A 173 13.53 -1.52 -0.23
N MET A 174 12.55 -2.07 0.52
CA MET A 174 11.87 -1.36 1.59
C MET A 174 12.84 -0.86 2.68
N PHE A 175 13.91 -1.64 2.97
CA PHE A 175 14.96 -1.23 3.89
C PHE A 175 15.74 -0.02 3.38
N PHE A 176 16.06 0.02 2.07
CA PHE A 176 16.84 1.10 1.46
C PHE A 176 16.00 2.27 0.94
N ALA A 177 14.71 2.08 0.71
CA ALA A 177 13.82 3.10 0.16
C ALA A 177 13.87 4.44 0.91
N PRO A 178 13.90 4.50 2.26
CA PRO A 178 14.01 5.77 2.96
C PRO A 178 15.22 6.59 2.59
N LEU A 179 16.38 5.95 2.30
CA LEU A 179 17.61 6.65 1.90
C LEU A 179 17.45 7.37 0.57
N ILE A 180 16.78 6.71 -0.38
CA ILE A 180 16.49 7.27 -1.70
C ILE A 180 15.43 8.36 -1.58
N ILE A 181 14.33 8.07 -0.89
CA ILE A 181 13.18 8.95 -0.77
C ILE A 181 13.53 10.22 0.01
N ASN A 182 14.41 10.16 0.99
CA ASN A 182 14.90 11.33 1.70
C ASN A 182 15.68 12.31 0.78
N ARG A 183 16.29 11.79 -0.30
CA ARG A 183 16.98 12.62 -1.30
C ARG A 183 16.04 13.19 -2.36
N ILE A 184 15.16 12.36 -2.92
CA ILE A 184 14.27 12.76 -4.02
C ILE A 184 12.99 13.45 -3.54
N GLY A 185 12.59 13.25 -2.29
CA GLY A 185 11.36 13.76 -1.69
C GLY A 185 10.12 12.89 -1.96
N GLY A 186 9.09 13.05 -1.09
CA GLY A 186 7.88 12.23 -1.14
C GLY A 186 7.10 12.34 -2.46
N LYS A 187 6.98 13.55 -3.04
CA LYS A 187 6.34 13.75 -4.35
C LYS A 187 6.99 12.90 -5.45
N ASN A 188 8.31 13.03 -5.59
CA ASN A 188 9.03 12.31 -6.66
C ASN A 188 9.02 10.80 -6.43
N ALA A 189 8.99 10.35 -5.17
CA ALA A 189 8.82 8.93 -4.85
C ALA A 189 7.45 8.40 -5.30
N LEU A 190 6.37 9.16 -5.08
CA LEU A 190 5.04 8.80 -5.56
C LEU A 190 4.98 8.77 -7.10
N LEU A 191 5.54 9.77 -7.77
CA LEU A 191 5.61 9.79 -9.24
C LEU A 191 6.41 8.62 -9.80
N LEU A 192 7.53 8.27 -9.16
CA LEU A 192 8.33 7.11 -9.54
C LEU A 192 7.53 5.80 -9.37
N ALA A 193 6.85 5.63 -8.23
CA ALA A 193 5.97 4.47 -8.00
C ALA A 193 4.89 4.37 -9.08
N GLY A 194 4.18 5.47 -9.36
CA GLY A 194 3.14 5.52 -10.38
C GLY A 194 3.67 5.22 -11.79
N THR A 195 4.88 5.70 -12.11
CA THR A 195 5.53 5.41 -13.40
C THR A 195 5.86 3.91 -13.52
N ILE A 196 6.46 3.30 -12.48
CA ILE A 196 6.82 1.88 -12.49
C ILE A 196 5.53 1.02 -12.60
N MET A 197 4.48 1.34 -11.82
CA MET A 197 3.19 0.67 -11.91
C MET A 197 2.59 0.77 -13.31
N SER A 198 2.57 1.95 -13.91
CA SER A 198 2.04 2.16 -15.26
C SER A 198 2.83 1.38 -16.31
N VAL A 199 4.16 1.38 -16.24
CA VAL A 199 5.05 0.62 -17.15
C VAL A 199 4.78 -0.88 -17.00
N ARG A 200 4.62 -1.39 -15.78
CA ARG A 200 4.31 -2.81 -15.54
C ARG A 200 2.95 -3.18 -16.11
N ILE A 201 1.92 -2.39 -15.87
CA ILE A 201 0.56 -2.68 -16.34
C ILE A 201 0.51 -2.61 -17.87
N ILE A 202 1.05 -1.57 -18.49
CA ILE A 202 1.14 -1.43 -19.95
C ILE A 202 2.01 -2.54 -20.54
N GLY A 203 3.17 -2.83 -19.95
CA GLY A 203 4.03 -3.92 -20.38
C GLY A 203 3.34 -5.27 -20.38
N SER A 204 2.47 -5.52 -19.38
CA SER A 204 1.68 -6.75 -19.31
C SER A 204 0.68 -6.89 -20.47
N SER A 205 0.20 -5.79 -21.03
CA SER A 205 -0.69 -5.83 -22.19
C SER A 205 0.00 -6.32 -23.48
N PHE A 206 1.31 -6.16 -23.55
CA PHE A 206 2.11 -6.60 -24.71
C PHE A 206 2.85 -7.91 -24.48
N ALA A 207 2.74 -8.50 -23.28
CA ALA A 207 3.43 -9.75 -22.97
C ALA A 207 2.90 -10.90 -23.83
N THR A 208 3.85 -11.64 -24.42
CA THR A 208 3.59 -12.80 -25.32
C THR A 208 4.24 -14.09 -24.82
N SER A 209 5.11 -14.01 -23.82
CA SER A 209 5.87 -15.15 -23.29
C SER A 209 5.86 -15.20 -21.77
N ALA A 210 6.06 -16.42 -21.22
CA ALA A 210 6.19 -16.65 -19.78
C ALA A 210 7.35 -15.84 -19.17
N LEU A 211 8.46 -15.70 -19.89
CA LEU A 211 9.63 -14.94 -19.41
C LEU A 211 9.30 -13.46 -19.21
N GLU A 212 8.59 -12.85 -20.19
CA GLU A 212 8.20 -11.44 -20.09
C GLU A 212 7.30 -11.18 -18.88
N VAL A 213 6.33 -12.06 -18.64
CA VAL A 213 5.40 -11.95 -17.50
C VAL A 213 6.14 -12.12 -16.17
N VAL A 214 7.15 -13.00 -16.10
CA VAL A 214 8.03 -13.15 -14.92
C VAL A 214 8.83 -11.87 -14.68
N ILE A 215 9.43 -11.28 -15.71
CA ILE A 215 10.18 -10.02 -15.59
C ILE A 215 9.26 -8.89 -15.11
N LEU A 216 8.07 -8.77 -15.69
CA LEU A 216 7.08 -7.76 -15.30
C LEU A 216 6.60 -7.95 -13.86
N LYS A 217 6.39 -9.20 -13.41
CA LYS A 217 6.06 -9.48 -12.00
C LYS A 217 7.18 -9.05 -11.06
N THR A 218 8.43 -9.18 -11.47
CA THR A 218 9.58 -8.80 -10.64
C THR A 218 9.64 -7.27 -10.40
N LEU A 219 9.13 -6.42 -11.32
CA LEU A 219 9.05 -4.97 -11.11
C LEU A 219 8.23 -4.58 -9.87
N HIS A 220 7.34 -5.45 -9.39
CA HIS A 220 6.58 -5.25 -8.17
C HIS A 220 7.45 -4.89 -6.95
N MET A 221 8.68 -5.38 -6.88
CA MET A 221 9.60 -5.11 -5.78
C MET A 221 9.88 -3.62 -5.56
N PHE A 222 9.74 -2.77 -6.58
CA PHE A 222 9.96 -1.32 -6.47
C PHE A 222 8.68 -0.54 -6.18
N GLU A 223 7.52 -1.05 -6.53
CA GLU A 223 6.24 -0.33 -6.50
C GLU A 223 5.82 0.02 -5.08
N VAL A 224 5.69 -0.99 -4.23
CA VAL A 224 5.19 -0.84 -2.86
C VAL A 224 6.12 -0.01 -1.97
N PRO A 225 7.46 -0.20 -1.99
CA PRO A 225 8.37 0.61 -1.19
C PRO A 225 8.29 2.10 -1.51
N PHE A 226 8.33 2.46 -2.79
CA PHE A 226 8.24 3.85 -3.19
C PHE A 226 6.86 4.45 -2.95
N LEU A 227 5.79 3.65 -3.11
CA LEU A 227 4.42 4.09 -2.82
C LEU A 227 4.22 4.36 -1.33
N LEU A 228 4.46 3.37 -0.46
CA LEU A 228 4.14 3.49 0.97
C LEU A 228 5.05 4.47 1.69
N VAL A 229 6.37 4.31 1.55
CA VAL A 229 7.32 5.21 2.21
C VAL A 229 7.20 6.62 1.63
N GLY A 230 7.03 6.72 0.30
CA GLY A 230 6.80 7.99 -0.39
C GLY A 230 5.53 8.69 0.08
N CYS A 231 4.44 7.95 0.26
CA CYS A 231 3.16 8.49 0.74
C CYS A 231 3.29 9.09 2.15
N PHE A 232 3.86 8.37 3.10
CA PHE A 232 4.05 8.90 4.45
C PHE A 232 5.00 10.11 4.48
N LYS A 233 6.10 10.08 3.71
CA LYS A 233 7.02 11.22 3.57
C LYS A 233 6.32 12.42 2.90
N TYR A 234 5.47 12.18 1.90
CA TYR A 234 4.66 13.22 1.28
C TYR A 234 3.67 13.84 2.26
N ILE A 235 2.87 12.99 2.95
CA ILE A 235 1.88 13.46 3.92
C ILE A 235 2.54 14.29 5.02
N THR A 236 3.63 13.81 5.60
CA THR A 236 4.34 14.52 6.69
C THR A 236 5.05 15.80 6.22
N SER A 237 5.30 15.95 4.91
CA SER A 237 5.88 17.18 4.34
C SER A 237 4.84 18.24 3.96
N GLN A 238 3.61 17.83 3.65
CA GLN A 238 2.56 18.71 3.13
C GLN A 238 1.49 19.07 4.15
N PHE A 239 1.32 18.24 5.17
CA PHE A 239 0.29 18.37 6.19
C PHE A 239 0.91 18.41 7.59
N GLU A 240 0.12 18.84 8.57
CA GLU A 240 0.53 18.75 9.96
C GLU A 240 0.73 17.29 10.37
N VAL A 241 1.85 17.02 10.98
CA VAL A 241 2.31 15.65 11.36
C VAL A 241 1.28 14.91 12.23
N ARG A 242 0.51 15.64 13.06
CA ARG A 242 -0.55 15.07 13.91
C ARG A 242 -1.67 14.39 13.13
N PHE A 243 -1.91 14.80 11.87
CA PHE A 243 -2.96 14.23 11.01
C PHE A 243 -2.45 13.18 10.04
N SER A 244 -1.17 12.84 10.06
CA SER A 244 -0.59 11.93 9.05
C SER A 244 -1.31 10.59 8.97
N ALA A 245 -1.58 9.96 10.12
CA ALA A 245 -2.33 8.72 10.19
C ALA A 245 -3.76 8.86 9.65
N THR A 246 -4.46 9.94 10.03
CA THR A 246 -5.83 10.21 9.57
C THR A 246 -5.88 10.41 8.06
N ILE A 247 -4.96 11.21 7.50
CA ILE A 247 -4.89 11.45 6.06
C ILE A 247 -4.58 10.16 5.30
N TYR A 248 -3.65 9.35 5.79
CA TYR A 248 -3.36 8.06 5.21
C TYR A 248 -4.59 7.16 5.18
N LEU A 249 -5.29 7.01 6.32
CA LEU A 249 -6.50 6.19 6.42
C LEU A 249 -7.63 6.71 5.52
N VAL A 250 -7.83 8.04 5.45
CA VAL A 250 -8.85 8.63 4.56
C VAL A 250 -8.53 8.35 3.10
N CYS A 251 -7.29 8.57 2.66
CA CYS A 251 -6.92 8.38 1.27
C CYS A 251 -6.88 6.89 0.88
N PHE A 252 -6.16 6.05 1.65
CA PHE A 252 -5.93 4.65 1.31
C PHE A 252 -7.04 3.69 1.77
N CYS A 253 -7.70 3.95 2.90
CA CYS A 253 -8.79 3.07 3.34
C CYS A 253 -10.14 3.54 2.80
N PHE A 254 -10.46 4.82 2.92
CA PHE A 254 -11.78 5.27 2.54
C PHE A 254 -11.89 5.53 1.04
N PHE A 255 -11.17 6.50 0.49
CA PHE A 255 -11.34 6.87 -0.93
C PHE A 255 -10.88 5.77 -1.89
N LYS A 256 -9.77 5.10 -1.61
CA LYS A 256 -9.29 4.00 -2.46
C LYS A 256 -10.28 2.84 -2.47
N GLN A 257 -10.79 2.40 -1.31
CA GLN A 257 -11.71 1.28 -1.23
C GLN A 257 -13.09 1.60 -1.80
N LEU A 258 -13.54 2.85 -1.65
CA LEU A 258 -14.75 3.30 -2.31
C LEU A 258 -14.61 3.25 -3.85
N ALA A 259 -13.49 3.72 -4.38
CA ALA A 259 -13.20 3.64 -5.81
C ALA A 259 -13.06 2.19 -6.30
N MET A 260 -12.48 1.30 -5.47
CA MET A 260 -12.29 -0.11 -5.77
C MET A 260 -13.61 -0.83 -6.07
N ILE A 261 -14.70 -0.48 -5.38
CA ILE A 261 -16.03 -1.07 -5.62
C ILE A 261 -16.45 -0.87 -7.08
N PHE A 262 -16.27 0.34 -7.62
CA PHE A 262 -16.65 0.65 -9.00
C PHE A 262 -15.62 0.14 -10.02
N MET A 263 -14.35 0.33 -9.72
CA MET A 263 -13.26 -0.04 -10.63
C MET A 263 -13.16 -1.55 -10.84
N SER A 264 -13.41 -2.37 -9.80
CA SER A 264 -13.38 -3.84 -9.94
C SER A 264 -14.50 -4.35 -10.86
N VAL A 265 -15.68 -3.75 -10.80
CA VAL A 265 -16.80 -4.11 -11.70
C VAL A 265 -16.48 -3.72 -13.14
N LEU A 266 -15.95 -2.51 -13.35
CA LEU A 266 -15.55 -2.05 -14.69
C LEU A 266 -14.46 -2.94 -15.28
N ALA A 267 -13.42 -3.26 -14.50
CA ALA A 267 -12.34 -4.12 -14.94
C ALA A 267 -12.82 -5.55 -15.22
N GLY A 268 -13.72 -6.10 -14.40
CA GLY A 268 -14.34 -7.41 -14.65
C GLY A 268 -15.01 -7.47 -16.02
N ASN A 269 -15.85 -6.49 -16.33
CA ASN A 269 -16.51 -6.37 -17.64
C ASN A 269 -15.49 -6.20 -18.78
N MET A 270 -14.38 -5.48 -18.55
CA MET A 270 -13.32 -5.32 -19.54
C MET A 270 -12.58 -6.64 -19.80
N TYR A 271 -12.28 -7.43 -18.76
CA TYR A 271 -11.64 -8.73 -18.93
C TYR A 271 -12.49 -9.68 -19.76
N GLU A 272 -13.82 -9.65 -19.61
CA GLU A 272 -14.74 -10.46 -20.40
C GLU A 272 -14.91 -9.96 -21.84
N SER A 273 -14.93 -8.65 -22.05
CA SER A 273 -15.25 -8.05 -23.36
C SER A 273 -14.05 -7.88 -24.28
N ILE A 274 -12.89 -7.45 -23.75
CA ILE A 274 -11.67 -7.15 -24.54
C ILE A 274 -10.46 -7.98 -24.12
N GLY A 275 -10.65 -8.92 -23.19
CA GLY A 275 -9.60 -9.80 -22.67
C GLY A 275 -8.60 -9.09 -21.76
N PHE A 276 -7.68 -9.88 -21.18
CA PHE A 276 -6.70 -9.36 -20.24
C PHE A 276 -5.78 -8.29 -20.82
N GLN A 277 -5.25 -8.54 -22.04
CA GLN A 277 -4.30 -7.63 -22.67
C GLN A 277 -4.92 -6.28 -22.98
N GLY A 278 -6.14 -6.27 -23.55
CA GLY A 278 -6.87 -5.04 -23.82
C GLY A 278 -7.22 -4.27 -22.54
N ALA A 279 -7.70 -4.98 -21.52
CA ALA A 279 -8.01 -4.39 -20.22
C ALA A 279 -6.77 -3.78 -19.55
N TYR A 280 -5.63 -4.48 -19.59
CA TYR A 280 -4.38 -3.98 -19.02
C TYR A 280 -3.83 -2.76 -19.76
N LEU A 281 -4.00 -2.68 -21.08
CA LEU A 281 -3.65 -1.48 -21.83
C LEU A 281 -4.45 -0.26 -21.33
N VAL A 282 -5.78 -0.42 -21.20
CA VAL A 282 -6.64 0.67 -20.71
C VAL A 282 -6.29 1.05 -19.27
N LEU A 283 -6.19 0.08 -18.36
CA LEU A 283 -5.82 0.33 -16.95
C LEU A 283 -4.46 1.00 -16.84
N GLY A 284 -3.48 0.55 -17.61
CA GLY A 284 -2.14 1.12 -17.62
C GLY A 284 -2.10 2.56 -18.13
N LEU A 285 -2.87 2.87 -19.19
CA LEU A 285 -3.01 4.24 -19.70
C LEU A 285 -3.73 5.14 -18.68
N VAL A 286 -4.73 4.64 -17.96
CA VAL A 286 -5.39 5.36 -16.86
C VAL A 286 -4.37 5.68 -15.76
N ALA A 287 -3.61 4.68 -15.30
CA ALA A 287 -2.58 4.88 -14.26
C ALA A 287 -1.50 5.89 -14.71
N LEU A 288 -1.06 5.79 -15.97
CA LEU A 288 -0.10 6.73 -16.56
C LEU A 288 -0.68 8.15 -16.63
N GLY A 289 -1.91 8.30 -17.10
CA GLY A 289 -2.61 9.59 -17.18
C GLY A 289 -2.71 10.26 -15.80
N PHE A 290 -3.12 9.52 -14.76
CA PHE A 290 -3.18 10.06 -13.40
C PHE A 290 -1.78 10.35 -12.83
N THR A 291 -0.78 9.56 -13.17
CA THR A 291 0.62 9.85 -12.79
C THR A 291 1.10 11.16 -13.42
N LEU A 292 0.82 11.39 -14.71
CA LEU A 292 1.15 12.63 -15.41
C LEU A 292 0.40 13.86 -14.83
N ILE A 293 -0.90 13.72 -14.57
CA ILE A 293 -1.69 14.75 -13.88
C ILE A 293 -1.06 15.08 -12.51
N SER A 294 -0.59 14.06 -11.81
CA SER A 294 0.01 14.22 -10.48
C SER A 294 1.35 14.96 -10.48
N VAL A 295 2.05 15.04 -11.62
CA VAL A 295 3.24 15.89 -11.78
C VAL A 295 2.89 17.37 -11.48
N PHE A 296 1.70 17.81 -11.90
CA PHE A 296 1.26 19.19 -11.74
C PHE A 296 0.44 19.41 -10.47
N THR A 297 -0.31 18.40 -10.01
CA THR A 297 -1.25 18.56 -8.88
C THR A 297 -0.60 18.30 -7.54
N LEU A 298 0.36 17.36 -7.43
CA LEU A 298 1.06 17.13 -6.20
C LEU A 298 2.04 18.29 -5.93
N SER A 299 1.95 18.86 -4.72
CA SER A 299 2.83 19.95 -4.30
C SER A 299 4.26 19.46 -4.11
N GLY A 300 5.23 20.27 -4.54
CA GLY A 300 6.65 20.05 -4.26
C GLY A 300 6.98 20.15 -2.76
N PRO A 301 8.25 20.08 -2.36
CA PRO A 301 8.67 20.22 -0.98
C PRO A 301 8.16 21.55 -0.41
N GLY A 302 7.36 21.46 0.66
CA GLY A 302 6.77 22.63 1.30
C GLY A 302 7.83 23.45 2.05
N PRO A 303 7.56 24.73 2.40
CA PRO A 303 8.51 25.62 3.08
C PRO A 303 9.03 25.05 4.42
N LEU A 304 8.22 24.25 5.11
CA LEU A 304 8.63 23.57 6.36
C LEU A 304 9.71 22.50 6.15
N SER A 305 9.76 21.86 4.99
CA SER A 305 10.79 20.86 4.68
C SER A 305 12.12 21.52 4.32
N LEU A 306 12.08 22.70 3.74
CA LEU A 306 13.27 23.50 3.42
C LEU A 306 13.92 24.05 4.69
N LEU A 307 13.12 24.52 5.64
CA LEU A 307 13.62 24.98 6.95
C LEU A 307 14.27 23.83 7.75
N ARG A 308 13.69 22.65 7.72
CA ARG A 308 14.26 21.47 8.36
C ARG A 308 15.57 20.97 7.71
N ARG A 309 15.70 21.15 6.40
CA ARG A 309 16.96 20.88 5.69
C ARG A 309 18.06 21.86 6.11
N GLN A 310 17.75 23.15 6.18
CA GLN A 310 18.70 24.17 6.61
C GLN A 310 19.16 23.97 8.07
N VAL A 311 18.28 23.56 8.96
CA VAL A 311 18.65 23.28 10.36
C VAL A 311 19.55 22.04 10.50
N ASN A 312 19.33 21.01 9.67
CA ASN A 312 20.18 19.80 9.69
C ASN A 312 21.50 19.94 8.91
N GLU A 313 21.64 20.95 8.06
CA GLU A 313 22.91 21.26 7.37
C GLU A 313 23.82 22.21 8.21
N VAL A 314 23.27 22.80 9.26
CA VAL A 314 23.99 23.73 10.18
C VAL A 314 24.34 23.06 11.53
N ALA A 315 23.77 21.85 11.81
CA ALA A 315 24.06 21.03 12.98
C ALA A 315 25.00 19.87 12.63
#